data_029b2cc36104abdfc1f46a120e15a96b
#
_entry.id   029b2cc36104abdfc1f46a120e15a96b
#
_cell.length_a   1.000
_cell.length_b   1.000
_cell.length_c   1.000
_cell.angle_alpha   90.00
_cell.angle_beta   90.00
_cell.angle_gamma   90.00
#
_symmetry.space_group_name_H-M   'P 1'
#
loop_
_entity.id
_entity.type
_entity.pdbx_description
1 polymer ?
#
loop_
_entity_poly.entity_id
_entity_poly.type
_entity_poly.pdbx_seq_one_letter_code
_entity_poly.pdbx_strand_id
1 'polypeptide(L)'
;MTNTLHHIPHRTKNLPPLRVGIGGPVGSGKTTLLEMLCKAMRDDYDLIAITNDIYTKEDQRLLTVSGALPAERILGVETGGCPHTAIREDCSINLEAIDRMLGEFPNADIVFVESGGDNLAATFSPELSDLTIYVIDVAAGEKIPRKGGPGITKSDLFIINKTDLAPHVGANLDVMHADTTRMRTNAQGLKPFVMTNLKTLAGVADVVKFIETRGMLKKQAPAVG
;
A
#
# COMPACT_ATOMS: atom_id res chain seq x y z
N MET A 1 -37.63 -8.18 14.32
CA MET A 1 -36.26 -8.55 13.91
C MET A 1 -35.44 -7.26 13.91
N THR A 2 -34.75 -6.99 15.01
CA THR A 2 -33.98 -5.77 15.22
C THR A 2 -32.65 -5.90 14.46
N ASN A 3 -32.49 -5.10 13.43
CA ASN A 3 -31.27 -4.98 12.64
C ASN A 3 -30.21 -4.30 13.50
N THR A 4 -29.39 -5.08 14.18
CA THR A 4 -28.25 -4.59 14.94
C THR A 4 -27.17 -4.20 13.92
N LEU A 5 -27.18 -2.94 13.51
CA LEU A 5 -26.04 -2.33 12.82
C LEU A 5 -24.83 -2.47 13.76
N HIS A 6 -23.94 -3.41 13.47
CA HIS A 6 -22.67 -3.50 14.14
C HIS A 6 -21.96 -2.14 13.93
N HIS A 7 -21.87 -1.38 15.01
CA HIS A 7 -21.13 -0.13 15.05
C HIS A 7 -19.66 -0.44 14.78
N ILE A 8 -19.22 -0.20 13.56
CA ILE A 8 -17.80 -0.31 13.20
C ILE A 8 -17.10 0.83 13.92
N PRO A 9 -16.15 0.55 14.84
CA PRO A 9 -15.43 1.62 15.52
C PRO A 9 -14.65 2.43 14.47
N HIS A 10 -14.77 3.73 14.52
CA HIS A 10 -14.05 4.65 13.66
C HIS A 10 -12.78 5.15 14.36
N ARG A 11 -11.71 5.34 13.60
CA ARG A 11 -10.51 6.00 14.09
C ARG A 11 -10.89 7.43 14.49
N THR A 12 -10.60 7.80 15.72
CA THR A 12 -10.87 9.14 16.24
C THR A 12 -9.65 10.04 16.01
N LYS A 13 -9.81 11.36 15.97
CA LYS A 13 -8.70 12.33 15.86
C LYS A 13 -7.65 12.21 16.97
N ASN A 14 -7.92 11.45 18.03
CA ASN A 14 -7.00 11.19 19.14
C ASN A 14 -6.08 9.96 18.91
N LEU A 15 -6.25 9.25 17.80
CA LEU A 15 -5.36 8.17 17.41
C LEU A 15 -4.26 8.70 16.48
N PRO A 16 -3.03 8.16 16.56
CA PRO A 16 -2.00 8.50 15.59
C PRO A 16 -2.47 8.18 14.16
N PRO A 17 -1.90 8.84 13.13
CA PRO A 17 -2.27 8.57 11.74
C PRO A 17 -2.10 7.10 11.39
N LEU A 18 -2.94 6.60 10.48
CA LEU A 18 -2.81 5.24 9.96
C LEU A 18 -1.55 5.15 9.10
N ARG A 19 -0.65 4.24 9.42
CA ARG A 19 0.55 3.97 8.62
C ARG A 19 0.30 2.79 7.69
N VAL A 20 0.42 3.03 6.38
CA VAL A 20 0.18 2.01 5.34
C VAL A 20 1.46 1.75 4.57
N GLY A 21 2.05 0.58 4.76
CA GLY A 21 3.24 0.14 4.02
C GLY A 21 2.86 -0.46 2.65
N ILE A 22 3.51 -0.02 1.58
CA ILE A 22 3.34 -0.54 0.22
C ILE A 22 4.66 -1.16 -0.22
N GLY A 23 4.72 -2.49 -0.27
CA GLY A 23 5.89 -3.28 -0.66
C GLY A 23 5.69 -4.04 -1.97
N GLY A 24 6.78 -4.57 -2.49
CA GLY A 24 6.79 -5.39 -3.69
C GLY A 24 8.01 -5.18 -4.59
N PRO A 25 8.25 -6.05 -5.56
CA PRO A 25 9.40 -5.98 -6.45
C PRO A 25 9.46 -4.69 -7.26
N VAL A 26 10.66 -4.36 -7.73
CA VAL A 26 10.84 -3.27 -8.70
C VAL A 26 9.98 -3.53 -9.93
N GLY A 27 9.32 -2.50 -10.44
CA GLY A 27 8.45 -2.58 -11.61
C GLY A 27 7.06 -3.18 -11.35
N SER A 28 6.70 -3.63 -10.15
CA SER A 28 5.37 -4.19 -9.86
C SER A 28 4.23 -3.16 -9.93
N GLY A 29 4.56 -1.86 -9.84
CA GLY A 29 3.59 -0.76 -9.88
C GLY A 29 3.24 -0.19 -8.51
N LYS A 30 4.11 -0.31 -7.51
CA LYS A 30 3.93 0.28 -6.16
C LYS A 30 3.71 1.79 -6.23
N THR A 31 4.61 2.52 -6.89
CA THR A 31 4.54 3.98 -7.05
C THR A 31 3.26 4.40 -7.77
N THR A 32 2.87 3.66 -8.82
CA THR A 32 1.60 3.90 -9.51
C THR A 32 0.39 3.64 -8.59
N LEU A 33 0.44 2.59 -7.77
CA LEU A 33 -0.61 2.33 -6.80
C LEU A 33 -0.70 3.46 -5.78
N LEU A 34 0.44 3.88 -5.21
CA LEU A 34 0.50 4.99 -4.27
C LEU A 34 -0.08 6.27 -4.89
N GLU A 35 0.29 6.59 -6.15
CA GLU A 35 -0.27 7.72 -6.89
C GLU A 35 -1.81 7.64 -6.98
N MET A 36 -2.35 6.48 -7.39
CA MET A 36 -3.79 6.30 -7.54
C MET A 36 -4.52 6.38 -6.20
N LEU A 37 -3.95 5.81 -5.12
CA LEU A 37 -4.50 5.91 -3.77
C LEU A 37 -4.51 7.36 -3.27
N CYS A 38 -3.42 8.09 -3.44
CA CYS A 38 -3.36 9.51 -3.07
C CYS A 38 -4.43 10.31 -3.82
N LYS A 39 -4.56 10.14 -5.14
CA LYS A 39 -5.58 10.82 -5.93
C LYS A 39 -7.01 10.46 -5.53
N ALA A 40 -7.25 9.20 -5.17
CA ALA A 40 -8.57 8.73 -4.79
C ALA A 40 -9.00 9.14 -3.37
N MET A 41 -8.04 9.42 -2.48
CA MET A 41 -8.32 9.60 -1.05
C MET A 41 -8.05 11.03 -0.54
N ARG A 42 -7.29 11.87 -1.26
CA ARG A 42 -6.86 13.19 -0.81
C ARG A 42 -7.98 14.20 -0.56
N ASP A 43 -9.14 14.00 -1.17
CA ASP A 43 -10.28 14.89 -0.96
C ASP A 43 -11.08 14.53 0.31
N ASP A 44 -10.91 13.29 0.79
CA ASP A 44 -11.58 12.76 1.99
C ASP A 44 -10.67 12.72 3.22
N TYR A 45 -9.33 12.70 3.04
CA TYR A 45 -8.34 12.47 4.08
C TYR A 45 -7.11 13.37 3.93
N ASP A 46 -6.51 13.73 5.05
CA ASP A 46 -5.22 14.43 5.09
C ASP A 46 -4.08 13.39 4.96
N LEU A 47 -3.34 13.45 3.84
CA LEU A 47 -2.39 12.43 3.42
C LEU A 47 -0.94 12.91 3.46
N ILE A 48 -0.04 12.01 3.82
CA ILE A 48 1.42 12.12 3.66
C ILE A 48 1.90 10.90 2.89
N ALA A 49 2.88 11.06 2.00
CA ALA A 49 3.57 9.98 1.30
C ALA A 49 5.08 10.02 1.56
N ILE A 50 5.64 8.88 1.95
CA ILE A 50 7.08 8.67 2.10
C ILE A 50 7.48 7.59 1.10
N THR A 51 8.44 7.89 0.22
CA THR A 51 8.97 6.95 -0.76
C THR A 51 10.40 6.61 -0.43
N ASN A 52 10.74 5.33 -0.50
CA ASN A 52 12.11 4.86 -0.32
C ASN A 52 12.72 4.56 -1.69
N ASP A 53 13.88 5.12 -1.95
CA ASP A 53 14.67 4.79 -3.14
C ASP A 53 16.12 4.54 -2.74
N ILE A 54 16.84 3.74 -3.54
CA ILE A 54 18.22 3.35 -3.22
C ILE A 54 19.16 4.53 -3.39
N TYR A 55 19.06 5.27 -4.50
CA TYR A 55 20.00 6.31 -4.92
C TYR A 55 19.38 7.59 -5.44
N THR A 56 18.09 7.63 -5.66
CA THR A 56 17.41 8.76 -6.30
C THR A 56 16.10 9.09 -5.61
N LYS A 57 15.60 10.27 -5.88
CA LYS A 57 14.24 10.69 -5.45
C LYS A 57 13.24 10.57 -6.62
N GLU A 58 13.41 9.56 -7.47
CA GLU A 58 12.59 9.43 -8.69
C GLU A 58 11.12 9.19 -8.36
N ASP A 59 10.83 8.33 -7.39
CA ASP A 59 9.46 8.05 -6.95
C ASP A 59 8.80 9.29 -6.35
N GLN A 60 9.55 10.07 -5.53
CA GLN A 60 9.09 11.37 -5.03
C GLN A 60 8.77 12.32 -6.20
N ARG A 61 9.67 12.39 -7.19
CA ARG A 61 9.48 13.24 -8.37
C ARG A 61 8.26 12.83 -9.17
N LEU A 62 8.07 11.53 -9.42
CA LEU A 62 6.91 11.00 -10.14
C LEU A 62 5.60 11.38 -9.46
N LEU A 63 5.48 11.19 -8.16
CA LEU A 63 4.28 11.55 -7.39
C LEU A 63 4.02 13.06 -7.42
N THR A 64 5.08 13.88 -7.35
CA THR A 64 4.96 15.34 -7.42
C THR A 64 4.49 15.79 -8.80
N VAL A 65 5.13 15.29 -9.87
CA VAL A 65 4.80 15.67 -11.26
C VAL A 65 3.41 15.19 -11.66
N SER A 66 2.97 14.03 -11.17
CA SER A 66 1.63 13.52 -11.42
C SER A 66 0.51 14.29 -10.69
N GLY A 67 0.88 15.19 -9.77
CA GLY A 67 -0.07 15.92 -8.94
C GLY A 67 -0.85 15.00 -7.97
N ALA A 68 -0.23 13.92 -7.51
CA ALA A 68 -0.84 12.99 -6.56
C ALA A 68 -1.13 13.69 -5.23
N LEU A 69 -0.13 14.42 -4.71
CA LEU A 69 -0.19 15.29 -3.54
C LEU A 69 0.62 16.56 -3.79
N PRO A 70 0.43 17.65 -3.02
CA PRO A 70 1.36 18.78 -2.96
C PRO A 70 2.78 18.30 -2.61
N ALA A 71 3.81 18.93 -3.19
CA ALA A 71 5.20 18.49 -3.05
C ALA A 71 5.67 18.42 -1.60
N GLU A 72 5.20 19.33 -0.75
CA GLU A 72 5.49 19.37 0.68
C GLU A 72 4.92 18.18 1.47
N ARG A 73 3.97 17.45 0.89
CA ARG A 73 3.36 16.25 1.46
C ARG A 73 4.06 14.96 1.05
N ILE A 74 5.10 15.06 0.23
CA ILE A 74 5.84 13.91 -0.31
C ILE A 74 7.30 14.02 0.12
N LEU A 75 7.80 13.02 0.84
CA LEU A 75 9.19 12.94 1.27
C LEU A 75 9.89 11.72 0.68
N GLY A 76 10.94 11.94 -0.11
CA GLY A 76 11.83 10.89 -0.58
C GLY A 76 12.93 10.61 0.44
N VAL A 77 13.11 9.34 0.79
CA VAL A 77 14.17 8.83 1.67
C VAL A 77 15.16 8.02 0.85
N GLU A 78 16.42 8.39 0.90
CA GLU A 78 17.51 7.62 0.28
C GLU A 78 18.00 6.57 1.27
N THR A 79 17.73 5.30 1.01
CA THR A 79 17.98 4.19 1.94
C THR A 79 19.38 3.60 1.84
N GLY A 80 20.19 4.07 0.89
CA GLY A 80 21.51 3.47 0.64
C GLY A 80 21.41 2.04 0.11
N GLY A 81 22.42 1.22 0.33
CA GLY A 81 22.61 -0.06 -0.35
C GLY A 81 21.58 -1.18 -0.09
N CYS A 82 20.64 -1.06 0.86
CA CYS A 82 19.68 -2.13 1.17
C CYS A 82 18.30 -1.62 1.56
N PRO A 83 17.35 -1.54 0.60
CA PRO A 83 15.97 -1.08 0.87
C PRO A 83 15.20 -1.93 1.88
N HIS A 84 15.52 -3.23 1.97
CA HIS A 84 14.84 -4.14 2.90
C HIS A 84 15.12 -3.79 4.35
N THR A 85 16.37 -3.37 4.66
CA THR A 85 16.76 -2.96 5.99
C THR A 85 15.92 -1.78 6.46
N ALA A 86 15.75 -0.78 5.60
CA ALA A 86 15.03 0.46 5.93
C ALA A 86 13.54 0.27 6.25
N ILE A 87 12.92 -0.84 5.84
CA ILE A 87 11.52 -1.12 6.14
C ILE A 87 11.32 -2.18 7.24
N ARG A 88 12.38 -2.89 7.64
CA ARG A 88 12.27 -4.02 8.56
C ARG A 88 13.29 -4.04 9.68
N GLU A 89 14.59 -4.31 9.37
CA GLU A 89 15.61 -4.56 10.40
C GLU A 89 16.03 -3.28 11.11
N ASP A 90 16.15 -2.17 10.37
CA ASP A 90 16.46 -0.84 10.90
C ASP A 90 15.62 0.20 10.17
N CYS A 91 14.41 0.38 10.66
CA CYS A 91 13.47 1.34 10.09
C CYS A 91 13.61 2.76 10.67
N SER A 92 14.68 3.06 11.40
CA SER A 92 14.90 4.36 12.07
C SER A 92 14.80 5.55 11.11
N ILE A 93 15.41 5.43 9.92
CA ILE A 93 15.38 6.51 8.91
C ILE A 93 13.93 6.82 8.44
N ASN A 94 13.08 5.83 8.33
CA ASN A 94 11.68 6.02 7.98
C ASN A 94 10.85 6.52 9.15
N LEU A 95 11.15 6.09 10.39
CA LEU A 95 10.49 6.62 11.58
C LEU A 95 10.82 8.10 11.77
N GLU A 96 12.08 8.51 11.59
CA GLU A 96 12.49 9.93 11.61
C GLU A 96 11.79 10.74 10.51
N ALA A 97 11.66 10.16 9.30
CA ALA A 97 10.93 10.80 8.20
C ALA A 97 9.44 11.00 8.54
N ILE A 98 8.81 9.99 9.15
CA ILE A 98 7.41 10.09 9.62
C ILE A 98 7.29 11.18 10.69
N ASP A 99 8.16 11.17 11.70
CA ASP A 99 8.10 12.12 12.81
C ASP A 99 8.32 13.57 12.31
N ARG A 100 9.24 13.78 11.37
CA ARG A 100 9.44 15.06 10.71
C ARG A 100 8.17 15.52 9.99
N MET A 101 7.59 14.67 9.15
CA MET A 101 6.40 15.01 8.38
C MET A 101 5.18 15.26 9.29
N LEU A 102 5.05 14.52 10.37
CA LEU A 102 3.99 14.75 11.36
C LEU A 102 4.22 16.02 12.19
N GLY A 103 5.46 16.46 12.36
CA GLY A 103 5.77 17.78 12.92
C GLY A 103 5.28 18.92 12.05
N GLU A 104 5.37 18.77 10.72
CA GLU A 104 4.87 19.75 9.74
C GLU A 104 3.35 19.62 9.51
N PHE A 105 2.82 18.41 9.55
CA PHE A 105 1.40 18.08 9.26
C PHE A 105 0.77 17.25 10.38
N PRO A 106 0.53 17.85 11.56
CA PRO A 106 0.09 17.11 12.75
C PRO A 106 -1.33 16.56 12.67
N ASN A 107 -2.11 16.99 11.69
CA ASN A 107 -3.48 16.51 11.48
C ASN A 107 -3.60 15.42 10.42
N ALA A 108 -2.49 14.88 9.92
CA ALA A 108 -2.52 13.83 8.92
C ALA A 108 -3.34 12.61 9.40
N ASP A 109 -4.21 12.11 8.52
CA ASP A 109 -5.03 10.92 8.77
C ASP A 109 -4.29 9.65 8.37
N ILE A 110 -3.51 9.71 7.27
CA ILE A 110 -2.80 8.56 6.70
C ILE A 110 -1.37 8.95 6.32
N VAL A 111 -0.42 8.07 6.67
CA VAL A 111 0.95 8.10 6.18
C VAL A 111 1.17 6.85 5.33
N PHE A 112 1.37 7.03 4.03
CA PHE A 112 1.83 5.97 3.15
C PHE A 112 3.36 5.87 3.18
N VAL A 113 3.87 4.66 3.26
CA VAL A 113 5.32 4.37 3.17
C VAL A 113 5.55 3.35 2.07
N GLU A 114 6.17 3.77 0.97
CA GLU A 114 6.53 2.89 -0.14
C GLU A 114 7.95 2.34 0.05
N SER A 115 8.14 1.03 -0.18
CA SER A 115 9.47 0.42 -0.17
C SER A 115 10.25 0.68 -1.47
N GLY A 116 11.57 0.72 -1.40
CA GLY A 116 12.47 0.95 -2.53
C GLY A 116 12.60 -0.21 -3.54
N GLY A 117 11.68 -1.16 -3.50
CA GLY A 117 11.75 -2.39 -4.29
C GLY A 117 12.36 -3.54 -3.50
N ASP A 118 11.58 -4.55 -3.25
CA ASP A 118 11.91 -5.67 -2.40
C ASP A 118 11.56 -7.01 -3.04
N ASN A 119 12.03 -8.08 -2.44
CA ASN A 119 11.70 -9.44 -2.86
C ASN A 119 10.52 -10.00 -2.06
N LEU A 120 10.06 -11.21 -2.43
CA LEU A 120 8.93 -11.87 -1.78
C LEU A 120 9.13 -12.16 -0.27
N ALA A 121 10.35 -12.05 0.24
CA ALA A 121 10.67 -12.26 1.66
C ALA A 121 10.51 -10.99 2.50
N ALA A 122 10.47 -9.81 1.88
CA ALA A 122 10.38 -8.55 2.60
C ALA A 122 8.98 -8.35 3.23
N THR A 123 8.99 -7.80 4.44
CA THR A 123 7.79 -7.36 5.16
C THR A 123 8.14 -6.09 5.92
N PHE A 124 7.16 -5.22 6.12
CA PHE A 124 7.34 -4.05 6.97
C PHE A 124 7.48 -4.44 8.44
N SER A 125 8.29 -3.67 9.17
CA SER A 125 8.28 -3.72 10.64
C SER A 125 6.91 -3.29 11.16
N PRO A 126 6.35 -3.96 12.20
CA PRO A 126 5.13 -3.50 12.86
C PRO A 126 5.24 -2.11 13.47
N GLU A 127 6.46 -1.63 13.74
CA GLU A 127 6.71 -0.26 14.21
C GLU A 127 6.53 0.78 13.10
N LEU A 128 6.71 0.37 11.84
CA LEU A 128 6.64 1.26 10.70
C LEU A 128 5.26 1.31 10.04
N SER A 129 4.50 0.22 10.07
CA SER A 129 3.19 0.16 9.41
C SER A 129 2.14 -0.61 10.20
N ASP A 130 0.93 -0.04 10.26
CA ASP A 130 -0.26 -0.67 10.85
C ASP A 130 -0.93 -1.63 9.86
N LEU A 131 -0.87 -1.31 8.56
CA LEU A 131 -1.37 -2.13 7.46
C LEU A 131 -0.30 -2.28 6.39
N THR A 132 -0.19 -3.49 5.84
CA THR A 132 0.77 -3.81 4.78
C THR A 132 0.06 -4.24 3.50
N ILE A 133 0.40 -3.60 2.39
CA ILE A 133 -0.03 -3.95 1.04
C ILE A 133 1.19 -4.47 0.29
N TYR A 134 1.08 -5.65 -0.31
CA TYR A 134 2.16 -6.21 -1.12
C TYR A 134 1.73 -6.38 -2.58
N VAL A 135 2.50 -5.80 -3.50
CA VAL A 135 2.17 -5.72 -4.93
C VAL A 135 3.12 -6.58 -5.74
N ILE A 136 2.58 -7.47 -6.54
CA ILE A 136 3.29 -8.10 -7.68
C ILE A 136 2.60 -7.73 -8.98
N ASP A 137 3.19 -8.05 -10.11
CA ASP A 137 2.52 -7.99 -11.41
C ASP A 137 2.51 -9.34 -12.12
N VAL A 138 1.68 -9.44 -13.16
CA VAL A 138 1.56 -10.69 -13.94
C VAL A 138 2.81 -11.01 -14.74
N ALA A 139 3.63 -10.01 -15.10
CA ALA A 139 4.87 -10.21 -15.87
C ALA A 139 5.98 -10.85 -15.03
N ALA A 140 5.89 -10.81 -13.69
CA ALA A 140 6.79 -11.54 -12.80
C ALA A 140 6.64 -13.07 -12.94
N GLY A 141 5.54 -13.51 -13.56
CA GLY A 141 5.27 -14.89 -13.90
C GLY A 141 4.11 -15.51 -13.13
N GLU A 142 3.32 -16.31 -13.81
CA GLU A 142 2.14 -17.01 -13.31
C GLU A 142 2.38 -17.78 -11.99
N LYS A 143 3.60 -18.30 -11.83
CA LYS A 143 3.96 -19.18 -10.70
C LYS A 143 4.33 -18.41 -9.43
N ILE A 144 4.40 -17.09 -9.48
CA ILE A 144 4.82 -16.29 -8.30
C ILE A 144 3.90 -16.51 -7.10
N PRO A 145 2.57 -16.46 -7.21
CA PRO A 145 1.71 -16.69 -6.06
C PRO A 145 1.97 -18.02 -5.35
N ARG A 146 2.15 -19.13 -6.11
CA ARG A 146 2.39 -20.47 -5.54
C ARG A 146 3.77 -20.64 -4.89
N LYS A 147 4.76 -19.79 -5.24
CA LYS A 147 6.06 -19.79 -4.55
C LYS A 147 5.94 -19.30 -3.12
N GLY A 148 4.92 -18.50 -2.84
CA GLY A 148 4.69 -17.95 -1.52
C GLY A 148 5.76 -16.94 -1.12
N GLY A 149 6.02 -16.87 0.17
CA GLY A 149 6.90 -15.90 0.80
C GLY A 149 6.12 -14.94 1.69
N PRO A 150 6.78 -14.32 2.68
CA PRO A 150 6.13 -13.44 3.64
C PRO A 150 5.35 -12.28 3.00
N GLY A 151 5.85 -11.67 1.93
CA GLY A 151 5.13 -10.61 1.22
C GLY A 151 3.76 -11.06 0.73
N ILE A 152 3.65 -12.29 0.20
CA ILE A 152 2.39 -12.86 -0.28
C ILE A 152 1.50 -13.33 0.87
N THR A 153 2.06 -14.06 1.84
CA THR A 153 1.28 -14.78 2.85
C THR A 153 0.96 -13.95 4.09
N LYS A 154 1.81 -12.97 4.43
CA LYS A 154 1.69 -12.19 5.68
C LYS A 154 1.10 -10.80 5.47
N SER A 155 1.25 -10.17 4.29
CA SER A 155 0.64 -8.86 4.02
C SER A 155 -0.86 -8.86 4.33
N ASP A 156 -1.39 -7.73 4.76
CA ASP A 156 -2.81 -7.58 5.05
C ASP A 156 -3.63 -7.60 3.77
N LEU A 157 -3.14 -6.93 2.72
CA LEU A 157 -3.67 -7.00 1.37
C LEU A 157 -2.58 -7.42 0.38
N PHE A 158 -2.92 -8.32 -0.53
CA PHE A 158 -2.05 -8.70 -1.64
C PHE A 158 -2.63 -8.23 -2.96
N ILE A 159 -1.80 -7.69 -3.85
CA ILE A 159 -2.22 -7.16 -5.13
C ILE A 159 -1.48 -7.86 -6.27
N ILE A 160 -2.24 -8.32 -7.27
CA ILE A 160 -1.74 -8.80 -8.56
C ILE A 160 -2.09 -7.75 -9.60
N ASN A 161 -1.09 -6.95 -9.99
CA ASN A 161 -1.26 -5.81 -10.89
C ASN A 161 -0.99 -6.15 -12.35
N LYS A 162 -1.32 -5.22 -13.23
CA LYS A 162 -1.11 -5.27 -14.69
C LYS A 162 -1.82 -6.46 -15.34
N THR A 163 -3.05 -6.76 -14.90
CA THR A 163 -3.82 -7.90 -15.39
C THR A 163 -4.07 -7.86 -16.91
N ASP A 164 -4.04 -6.66 -17.52
CA ASP A 164 -4.10 -6.45 -18.97
C ASP A 164 -2.92 -7.08 -19.72
N LEU A 165 -1.78 -7.23 -19.06
CA LEU A 165 -0.59 -7.84 -19.68
C LEU A 165 -0.61 -9.37 -19.66
N ALA A 166 -1.51 -10.01 -18.91
CA ALA A 166 -1.52 -11.46 -18.74
C ALA A 166 -1.48 -12.23 -20.08
N PRO A 167 -2.28 -11.90 -21.11
CA PRO A 167 -2.21 -12.58 -22.41
C PRO A 167 -0.88 -12.40 -23.12
N HIS A 168 -0.20 -11.26 -22.91
CA HIS A 168 1.05 -10.91 -23.58
C HIS A 168 2.28 -11.58 -22.97
N VAL A 169 2.19 -11.95 -21.68
CA VAL A 169 3.28 -12.60 -20.94
C VAL A 169 3.02 -14.09 -20.68
N GLY A 170 1.93 -14.64 -21.25
CA GLY A 170 1.56 -16.04 -21.09
C GLY A 170 1.14 -16.41 -19.66
N ALA A 171 0.64 -15.46 -18.88
CA ALA A 171 0.13 -15.70 -17.54
C ALA A 171 -1.38 -16.02 -17.57
N ASN A 172 -1.78 -17.03 -16.81
CA ASN A 172 -3.19 -17.37 -16.64
C ASN A 172 -3.69 -16.80 -15.30
N LEU A 173 -4.65 -15.85 -15.38
CA LEU A 173 -5.21 -15.17 -14.20
C LEU A 173 -5.98 -16.12 -13.28
N ASP A 174 -6.67 -17.14 -13.82
CA ASP A 174 -7.40 -18.11 -12.99
C ASP A 174 -6.43 -18.97 -12.18
N VAL A 175 -5.29 -19.35 -12.78
CA VAL A 175 -4.21 -20.07 -12.08
C VAL A 175 -3.62 -19.19 -10.97
N MET A 176 -3.32 -17.93 -11.27
CA MET A 176 -2.79 -16.99 -10.26
C MET A 176 -3.80 -16.77 -9.14
N HIS A 177 -5.09 -16.65 -9.46
CA HIS A 177 -6.15 -16.52 -8.47
C HIS A 177 -6.25 -17.75 -7.56
N ALA A 178 -6.28 -18.96 -8.14
CA ALA A 178 -6.37 -20.20 -7.39
C ALA A 178 -5.16 -20.41 -6.48
N ASP A 179 -3.94 -20.16 -6.99
CA ASP A 179 -2.71 -20.26 -6.21
C ASP A 179 -2.68 -19.21 -5.08
N THR A 180 -3.12 -17.97 -5.34
CA THR A 180 -3.21 -16.94 -4.31
C THR A 180 -4.20 -17.31 -3.23
N THR A 181 -5.38 -17.79 -3.61
CA THR A 181 -6.41 -18.27 -2.65
C THR A 181 -5.83 -19.36 -1.75
N ARG A 182 -5.15 -20.35 -2.32
CA ARG A 182 -4.52 -21.43 -1.56
C ARG A 182 -3.44 -20.90 -0.60
N MET A 183 -2.58 -19.99 -1.06
CA MET A 183 -1.45 -19.49 -0.26
C MET A 183 -1.87 -18.51 0.83
N ARG A 184 -3.01 -17.84 0.66
CA ARG A 184 -3.50 -16.86 1.62
C ARG A 184 -4.62 -17.37 2.52
N THR A 185 -5.07 -18.61 2.34
CA THR A 185 -6.02 -19.27 3.25
C THR A 185 -5.28 -19.89 4.44
N ASN A 186 -5.73 -19.59 5.64
CA ASN A 186 -5.26 -20.16 6.89
C ASN A 186 -6.44 -20.52 7.82
N ALA A 187 -6.15 -20.88 9.08
CA ALA A 187 -7.18 -21.26 10.07
C ALA A 187 -8.20 -20.12 10.36
N GLN A 188 -7.83 -18.86 10.14
CA GLN A 188 -8.70 -17.68 10.30
C GLN A 188 -9.48 -17.34 9.03
N GLY A 189 -9.26 -18.06 7.94
CA GLY A 189 -9.92 -17.85 6.66
C GLY A 189 -8.99 -17.29 5.57
N LEU A 190 -9.58 -16.81 4.48
CA LEU A 190 -8.87 -16.22 3.36
C LEU A 190 -8.48 -14.77 3.68
N LYS A 191 -7.18 -14.49 3.65
CA LYS A 191 -6.68 -13.11 3.64
C LYS A 191 -6.97 -12.43 2.30
N PRO A 192 -7.44 -11.18 2.28
CA PRO A 192 -7.90 -10.51 1.06
C PRO A 192 -6.77 -10.28 0.05
N PHE A 193 -7.12 -10.39 -1.23
CA PHE A 193 -6.29 -9.97 -2.34
C PHE A 193 -7.14 -9.38 -3.47
N VAL A 194 -6.52 -8.53 -4.30
CA VAL A 194 -7.18 -7.84 -5.41
C VAL A 194 -6.35 -7.99 -6.68
N MET A 195 -7.01 -8.24 -7.79
CA MET A 195 -6.41 -8.14 -9.11
C MET A 195 -6.65 -6.74 -9.67
N THR A 196 -5.62 -6.06 -10.13
CA THR A 196 -5.70 -4.67 -10.56
C THR A 196 -5.17 -4.44 -11.97
N ASN A 197 -5.75 -3.42 -12.61
CA ASN A 197 -5.15 -2.73 -13.73
C ASN A 197 -5.15 -1.23 -13.40
N LEU A 198 -4.01 -0.74 -12.91
CA LEU A 198 -3.91 0.65 -12.45
C LEU A 198 -4.03 1.69 -13.58
N LYS A 199 -3.82 1.29 -14.85
CA LYS A 199 -4.04 2.19 -16.00
C LYS A 199 -5.52 2.52 -16.20
N THR A 200 -6.40 1.57 -15.92
CA THR A 200 -7.86 1.72 -16.04
C THR A 200 -8.55 1.95 -14.70
N LEU A 201 -7.79 2.05 -13.63
CA LEU A 201 -8.25 2.15 -12.24
C LEU A 201 -9.02 0.91 -11.75
N ALA A 202 -9.01 -0.19 -12.50
CA ALA A 202 -9.68 -1.42 -12.08
C ALA A 202 -9.05 -1.96 -10.78
N GLY A 203 -9.89 -2.20 -9.76
CA GLY A 203 -9.51 -2.69 -8.45
C GLY A 203 -9.03 -1.59 -7.47
N VAL A 204 -8.80 -0.34 -7.90
CA VAL A 204 -8.37 0.75 -7.00
C VAL A 204 -9.41 1.01 -5.91
N ALA A 205 -10.70 1.04 -6.27
CA ALA A 205 -11.79 1.26 -5.31
C ALA A 205 -11.83 0.16 -4.22
N ASP A 206 -11.49 -1.08 -4.57
CA ASP A 206 -11.44 -2.19 -3.60
C ASP A 206 -10.27 -2.02 -2.62
N VAL A 207 -9.12 -1.51 -3.11
CA VAL A 207 -7.96 -1.20 -2.26
C VAL A 207 -8.29 -0.05 -1.31
N VAL A 208 -8.91 1.04 -1.80
CA VAL A 208 -9.37 2.16 -0.96
C VAL A 208 -10.33 1.66 0.12
N LYS A 209 -11.35 0.90 -0.26
CA LYS A 209 -12.33 0.32 0.67
C LYS A 209 -11.66 -0.58 1.73
N PHE A 210 -10.64 -1.35 1.33
CA PHE A 210 -9.85 -2.16 2.26
C PHE A 210 -9.14 -1.27 3.29
N ILE A 211 -8.43 -0.22 2.84
CA ILE A 211 -7.72 0.71 3.73
C ILE A 211 -8.70 1.40 4.69
N GLU A 212 -9.82 1.92 4.18
CA GLU A 212 -10.86 2.57 4.98
C GLU A 212 -11.41 1.63 6.06
N THR A 213 -11.76 0.40 5.67
CA THR A 213 -12.38 -0.57 6.57
C THR A 213 -11.40 -1.07 7.62
N ARG A 214 -10.20 -1.48 7.21
CA ARG A 214 -9.18 -2.04 8.12
C ARG A 214 -8.52 -0.96 8.98
N GLY A 215 -8.33 0.23 8.41
CA GLY A 215 -7.83 1.40 9.12
C GLY A 215 -8.86 2.09 10.01
N MET A 216 -10.13 1.64 9.98
CA MET A 216 -11.23 2.27 10.73
C MET A 216 -11.36 3.77 10.44
N LEU A 217 -11.10 4.15 9.18
CA LEU A 217 -11.14 5.54 8.76
C LEU A 217 -12.59 6.04 8.62
N LYS A 218 -12.80 7.31 8.91
CA LYS A 218 -14.07 8.00 8.72
C LYS A 218 -13.86 9.16 7.75
N LYS A 219 -14.59 9.17 6.65
CA LYS A 219 -14.57 10.30 5.71
C LYS A 219 -14.92 11.60 6.44
N GLN A 220 -14.21 12.64 6.12
CA GLN A 220 -14.58 13.96 6.60
C GLN A 220 -15.96 14.31 6.04
N ALA A 221 -16.85 14.83 6.89
CA ALA A 221 -18.11 15.35 6.41
C ALA A 221 -17.81 16.52 5.45
N PRO A 222 -18.49 16.64 4.29
CA PRO A 222 -18.32 17.79 3.43
C PRO A 222 -18.53 19.05 4.25
N ALA A 223 -17.62 20.02 4.12
CA ALA A 223 -17.79 21.31 4.76
C ALA A 223 -19.14 21.90 4.31
N VAL A 224 -20.06 22.05 5.26
CA VAL A 224 -21.34 22.73 5.00
C VAL A 224 -20.97 24.18 4.74
N GLY A 225 -21.00 24.58 3.44
CA GLY A 225 -20.78 25.96 3.00
C GLY A 225 -21.98 26.86 3.33
#